data_2b6d1349a06e97ea524b527bd3eb68ec
#
_entry.id   2b6d1349a06e97ea524b527bd3eb68ec
#
_cell.length_a   1.000
_cell.length_b   1.000
_cell.length_c   1.000
_cell.angle_alpha   90.00
_cell.angle_beta   90.00
_cell.angle_gamma   90.00
#
_symmetry.space_group_name_H-M   'P 1'
#
loop_
_entity.id
_entity.type
_entity.pdbx_description
1 polymer ?
#
loop_
_entity_poly.entity_id
_entity_poly.type
_entity_poly.pdbx_seq_one_letter_code
_entity_poly.pdbx_strand_id
1 'polypeptide(L)'
;MGKRAGFFASVAAVAGVAVVCGCAVCEKTVRPGTVPADPLVFTGDVRGGALIAAPEGDEQTFECWFMALGAGQGDKPYDRIVQTPDWYLHTIASADEVSSLTFGYTGADGKVQGFGNLGAVEGIYFGKWQHIAVTYASEGFRVYLNGAQISGGQALARALPMSLKGGLACLGNSSFGAPRAFKGKIAGARFLGRALSAAEVTACATINPDGKPLDVPPSTAATQADRIPVVDISDDAPRQVVVAEGAKDRYEGHPTTLLADDGRTLFCVWTTGHGGPCGQMARSDDGGLTWTRLDATLPEVYGRTHRNCPVLQKMKGPDGKTRYFVYSAKAKEGRGLGILMSEDLGKTWREMPFQAHLSAGMPPTGFMALKDGSCALFGQVFKSSAKAKDRPSDDQAVWMSVSKDGGIIWGEPRIVAEADKRNLCEPCCLRSPDGSSLVLIMRENRHRGRSMMCFSRDEGQTWTTPADTPWALTGDRHEGVLLPDGRYVIAFRDRAIGSDTYGQFMAWVGTWDDIVNVRPGQCRIHLLRHHGLGNVFPGADCDTGYPGVELLKDGTLVCTTYTRHFADDRQSSVALTRFKIEEIDSLYKKLK
;
A
#
# COMPACT_ATOMS: atom_id res chain seq x y z
N MET A 1 -16.49 62.09 2.84
CA MET A 1 -16.25 62.15 4.30
C MET A 1 -17.22 61.23 4.98
N GLY A 2 -16.77 60.10 5.51
CA GLY A 2 -17.61 59.11 6.18
C GLY A 2 -16.72 58.02 6.77
N LYS A 3 -16.44 58.17 8.04
CA LYS A 3 -15.53 57.31 8.83
C LYS A 3 -16.06 55.89 8.92
N ARG A 4 -15.25 54.90 8.55
CA ARG A 4 -15.41 53.51 8.94
C ARG A 4 -14.81 53.31 10.33
N ALA A 5 -15.65 53.02 11.30
CA ALA A 5 -15.23 52.60 12.63
C ALA A 5 -14.79 51.14 12.59
N GLY A 6 -13.53 50.88 12.92
CA GLY A 6 -13.02 49.54 13.15
C GLY A 6 -13.50 49.05 14.51
N PHE A 7 -14.10 47.89 14.53
CA PHE A 7 -14.34 47.12 15.76
C PHE A 7 -13.16 46.14 15.93
N PHE A 8 -12.21 46.49 16.76
CA PHE A 8 -11.30 45.53 17.36
C PHE A 8 -11.94 45.09 18.67
N ALA A 9 -12.54 43.89 18.67
CA ALA A 9 -12.88 43.21 19.92
C ALA A 9 -11.68 42.35 20.35
N SER A 10 -11.06 42.74 21.46
CA SER A 10 -10.10 41.91 22.15
C SER A 10 -10.82 40.67 22.72
N VAL A 11 -10.53 39.49 22.19
CA VAL A 11 -11.04 38.22 22.74
C VAL A 11 -10.10 37.81 23.85
N ALA A 12 -10.54 37.97 25.09
CA ALA A 12 -9.93 37.32 26.23
C ALA A 12 -10.09 35.82 26.11
N ALA A 13 -9.00 35.06 26.34
CA ALA A 13 -8.98 33.61 26.27
C ALA A 13 -9.92 33.01 27.32
N VAL A 14 -11.09 32.60 26.89
CA VAL A 14 -11.98 31.70 27.62
C VAL A 14 -12.08 30.44 26.76
N ALA A 15 -11.63 29.32 27.31
CA ALA A 15 -11.77 28.01 26.70
C ALA A 15 -13.24 27.62 26.59
N GLY A 16 -13.90 28.04 25.54
CA GLY A 16 -15.30 27.72 25.23
C GLY A 16 -15.50 27.63 23.72
N VAL A 17 -16.15 26.59 23.28
CA VAL A 17 -16.53 26.41 21.87
C VAL A 17 -17.70 27.33 21.58
N ALA A 18 -17.51 28.33 20.72
CA ALA A 18 -18.62 29.11 20.17
C ALA A 18 -19.01 28.52 18.82
N VAL A 19 -20.22 28.06 18.68
CA VAL A 19 -20.81 27.63 17.40
C VAL A 19 -21.49 28.87 16.80
N VAL A 20 -20.94 29.40 15.73
CA VAL A 20 -21.57 30.47 14.96
C VAL A 20 -22.17 29.86 13.70
N CYS A 21 -23.47 29.79 13.63
CA CYS A 21 -24.19 29.31 12.45
C CYS A 21 -24.53 30.50 11.54
N GLY A 22 -24.14 30.43 10.28
CA GLY A 22 -24.44 31.45 9.26
C GLY A 22 -25.92 31.47 8.79
N CYS A 23 -26.83 30.83 9.49
CA CYS A 23 -28.29 30.97 9.32
C CYS A 23 -28.95 31.12 10.71
N ALA A 24 -29.89 32.03 10.77
CA ALA A 24 -30.65 32.33 11.98
C ALA A 24 -31.33 31.08 12.53
N VAL A 25 -30.75 30.42 13.48
CA VAL A 25 -31.21 29.48 14.50
C VAL A 25 -30.08 28.51 14.84
N CYS A 26 -29.26 28.83 15.77
CA CYS A 26 -28.73 27.98 16.84
C CYS A 26 -27.45 28.58 17.46
N GLU A 27 -27.61 29.44 18.46
CA GLU A 27 -26.53 29.68 19.44
C GLU A 27 -26.58 28.55 20.47
N LYS A 28 -25.67 27.60 20.40
CA LYS A 28 -25.40 26.69 21.51
C LYS A 28 -23.94 26.79 21.89
N THR A 29 -23.65 27.30 23.05
CA THR A 29 -22.32 27.32 23.66
C THR A 29 -22.02 25.93 24.21
N VAL A 30 -20.99 25.26 23.68
CA VAL A 30 -20.54 23.95 24.16
C VAL A 30 -19.38 24.17 25.15
N ARG A 31 -19.53 23.69 26.36
CA ARG A 31 -18.46 23.72 27.38
C ARG A 31 -17.41 22.64 27.08
N PRO A 32 -16.11 22.90 27.34
CA PRO A 32 -15.08 21.89 27.20
C PRO A 32 -15.39 20.65 28.04
N GLY A 33 -15.28 19.47 27.44
CA GLY A 33 -15.47 18.18 28.12
C GLY A 33 -16.89 17.61 28.15
N THR A 34 -17.90 18.29 27.57
CA THR A 34 -19.24 17.74 27.47
C THR A 34 -19.61 17.46 26.02
N VAL A 35 -20.03 16.23 25.76
CA VAL A 35 -20.64 15.85 24.47
C VAL A 35 -21.98 16.61 24.36
N PRO A 36 -22.26 17.36 23.27
CA PRO A 36 -23.60 17.93 23.08
C PRO A 36 -24.64 16.80 23.09
N ALA A 37 -25.71 16.97 23.82
CA ALA A 37 -26.79 15.99 23.88
C ALA A 37 -27.43 15.74 22.51
N ASP A 38 -27.40 16.75 21.61
CA ASP A 38 -28.01 16.67 20.28
C ASP A 38 -26.94 16.81 19.19
N PRO A 39 -26.91 15.92 18.19
CA PRO A 39 -26.00 16.04 17.06
C PRO A 39 -26.32 17.26 16.18
N LEU A 40 -25.27 17.90 15.65
CA LEU A 40 -25.41 18.89 14.59
C LEU A 40 -25.85 18.18 13.30
N VAL A 41 -26.92 18.69 12.67
CA VAL A 41 -27.44 18.15 11.41
C VAL A 41 -27.01 19.03 10.25
N PHE A 42 -26.37 18.44 9.26
CA PHE A 42 -25.93 19.10 8.03
C PHE A 42 -26.75 18.58 6.85
N THR A 43 -27.41 19.48 6.15
CA THR A 43 -28.30 19.13 5.03
C THR A 43 -27.55 18.87 3.71
N GLY A 44 -26.27 19.14 3.69
CA GLY A 44 -25.45 19.12 2.45
C GLY A 44 -25.55 20.43 1.65
N ASP A 45 -26.17 21.47 2.21
CA ASP A 45 -26.24 22.79 1.58
C ASP A 45 -24.86 23.47 1.62
N VAL A 46 -24.49 24.11 0.52
CA VAL A 46 -23.22 24.85 0.36
C VAL A 46 -23.04 26.02 1.34
N ARG A 47 -24.11 26.45 2.01
CA ARG A 47 -24.10 27.51 3.04
C ARG A 47 -24.02 26.98 4.47
N GLY A 48 -24.11 25.65 4.66
CA GLY A 48 -24.05 25.01 5.97
C GLY A 48 -22.61 24.91 6.49
N GLY A 49 -22.47 24.96 7.81
CA GLY A 49 -21.19 24.75 8.51
C GLY A 49 -21.25 25.27 9.93
N ALA A 50 -20.46 24.70 10.83
CA ALA A 50 -20.33 25.17 12.20
C ALA A 50 -18.87 25.48 12.53
N LEU A 51 -18.62 26.53 13.32
CA LEU A 51 -17.26 26.93 13.69
C LEU A 51 -16.92 26.42 15.09
N ILE A 52 -15.68 25.91 15.23
CA ILE A 52 -15.13 25.43 16.49
C ILE A 52 -13.68 25.92 16.61
N ALA A 53 -13.23 26.28 17.82
CA ALA A 53 -11.87 26.70 18.04
C ALA A 53 -10.92 25.50 18.05
N ALA A 54 -9.87 25.56 17.24
CA ALA A 54 -8.74 24.64 17.26
C ALA A 54 -7.56 25.28 18.02
N PRO A 55 -6.95 24.59 18.99
CA PRO A 55 -5.78 25.12 19.71
C PRO A 55 -4.56 25.25 18.78
N GLU A 56 -3.71 26.20 19.08
CA GLU A 56 -2.35 26.26 18.54
C GLU A 56 -1.42 25.38 19.39
N GLY A 57 -0.31 24.93 18.82
CA GLY A 57 0.73 24.22 19.58
C GLY A 57 1.33 23.05 18.82
N ASP A 58 2.18 22.35 19.54
CA ASP A 58 2.96 21.21 19.00
C ASP A 58 2.23 19.88 19.16
N GLU A 59 1.14 19.86 19.89
CA GLU A 59 0.27 18.70 20.06
C GLU A 59 -1.20 19.10 19.92
N GLN A 60 -1.96 18.24 19.27
CA GLN A 60 -3.40 18.45 19.10
C GLN A 60 -4.13 17.12 18.89
N THR A 61 -5.36 17.04 19.39
CA THR A 61 -6.32 16.03 18.95
C THR A 61 -7.61 16.69 18.53
N PHE A 62 -8.13 16.28 17.39
CA PHE A 62 -9.53 16.47 17.00
C PHE A 62 -10.23 15.13 17.05
N GLU A 63 -11.43 15.06 17.57
CA GLU A 63 -12.30 13.89 17.44
C GLU A 63 -13.76 14.29 17.29
N CYS A 64 -14.53 13.44 16.60
CA CYS A 64 -15.99 13.54 16.53
C CYS A 64 -16.63 12.20 16.16
N TRP A 65 -17.91 12.09 16.44
CA TRP A 65 -18.79 11.12 15.81
C TRP A 65 -19.44 11.73 14.57
N PHE A 66 -19.50 10.99 13.48
CA PHE A 66 -20.20 11.42 12.27
C PHE A 66 -21.08 10.29 11.72
N MET A 67 -22.14 10.68 11.01
CA MET A 67 -23.03 9.78 10.29
C MET A 67 -23.29 10.39 8.92
N ALA A 68 -22.75 9.81 7.87
CA ALA A 68 -23.02 10.23 6.50
C ALA A 68 -24.41 9.76 6.06
N LEU A 69 -25.19 10.64 5.42
CA LEU A 69 -26.55 10.37 4.94
C LEU A 69 -26.70 10.54 3.42
N GLY A 70 -25.62 10.61 2.70
CA GLY A 70 -25.54 10.79 1.25
C GLY A 70 -24.45 11.76 0.86
N ALA A 71 -24.34 12.04 -0.45
CA ALA A 71 -23.44 13.06 -0.95
C ALA A 71 -23.96 14.46 -0.69
N GLY A 72 -23.09 15.36 -0.27
CA GLY A 72 -23.37 16.80 -0.15
C GLY A 72 -23.34 17.50 -1.50
N GLN A 73 -23.68 18.80 -1.48
CA GLN A 73 -23.60 19.67 -2.65
C GLN A 73 -22.20 20.29 -2.77
N GLY A 74 -21.63 20.30 -3.97
CA GLY A 74 -20.33 20.90 -4.26
C GLY A 74 -19.84 20.53 -5.66
N ASP A 75 -18.76 21.15 -6.11
CA ASP A 75 -18.19 20.93 -7.44
C ASP A 75 -17.60 19.53 -7.64
N LYS A 76 -17.39 18.81 -6.54
CA LYS A 76 -16.79 17.45 -6.52
C LYS A 76 -17.36 16.67 -5.33
N PRO A 77 -17.35 15.32 -5.38
CA PRO A 77 -17.90 14.46 -4.33
C PRO A 77 -17.00 14.38 -3.07
N TYR A 78 -16.57 15.53 -2.57
CA TYR A 78 -15.70 15.64 -1.39
C TYR A 78 -16.43 16.35 -0.26
N ASP A 79 -17.04 15.61 0.64
CA ASP A 79 -17.81 16.14 1.74
C ASP A 79 -16.91 16.38 2.96
N ARG A 80 -16.76 17.64 3.38
CA ARG A 80 -15.85 18.06 4.43
C ARG A 80 -16.40 17.75 5.82
N ILE A 81 -15.76 16.87 6.58
CA ILE A 81 -16.08 16.64 7.99
C ILE A 81 -15.57 17.82 8.83
N VAL A 82 -14.29 18.18 8.66
CA VAL A 82 -13.65 19.29 9.36
C VAL A 82 -12.58 19.91 8.48
N GLN A 83 -12.42 21.23 8.60
CA GLN A 83 -11.31 21.99 8.05
C GLN A 83 -10.79 22.99 9.07
N THR A 84 -9.50 22.89 9.37
CA THR A 84 -8.72 23.86 10.16
C THR A 84 -7.90 24.75 9.23
N PRO A 85 -7.21 25.78 9.75
CA PRO A 85 -6.21 26.52 8.99
C PRO A 85 -5.04 25.66 8.51
N ASP A 86 -4.71 24.60 9.22
CA ASP A 86 -3.49 23.80 9.00
C ASP A 86 -3.77 22.48 8.26
N TRP A 87 -4.96 21.89 8.45
CA TRP A 87 -5.30 20.58 7.88
C TRP A 87 -6.82 20.41 7.68
N TYR A 88 -7.20 19.40 6.95
CA TYR A 88 -8.60 19.06 6.70
C TYR A 88 -8.83 17.55 6.57
N LEU A 89 -10.07 17.15 6.80
CA LEU A 89 -10.56 15.79 6.62
C LEU A 89 -11.86 15.81 5.84
N HIS A 90 -11.96 14.98 4.79
CA HIS A 90 -13.19 14.83 4.01
C HIS A 90 -13.46 13.38 3.62
N THR A 91 -14.72 13.09 3.36
CA THR A 91 -15.19 11.85 2.76
C THR A 91 -15.32 12.02 1.26
N ILE A 92 -15.10 10.95 0.49
CA ILE A 92 -15.47 10.89 -0.92
C ILE A 92 -16.68 9.98 -1.02
N ALA A 93 -17.83 10.53 -1.39
CA ALA A 93 -19.05 9.78 -1.56
C ALA A 93 -19.15 9.21 -2.97
N SER A 94 -19.42 7.92 -3.11
CA SER A 94 -20.00 7.32 -4.32
C SER A 94 -21.52 7.21 -4.15
N ALA A 95 -22.25 6.88 -5.21
CA ALA A 95 -23.72 6.94 -5.20
C ALA A 95 -24.40 6.14 -4.08
N ASP A 96 -23.77 5.09 -3.57
CA ASP A 96 -24.34 4.16 -2.61
C ASP A 96 -23.49 3.97 -1.32
N GLU A 97 -22.24 4.45 -1.29
CA GLU A 97 -21.31 4.27 -0.16
C GLU A 97 -20.32 5.44 -0.08
N VAL A 98 -19.91 5.82 1.12
CA VAL A 98 -18.72 6.64 1.32
C VAL A 98 -17.51 5.76 1.01
N SER A 99 -16.82 6.04 -0.10
CA SER A 99 -15.79 5.14 -0.61
C SER A 99 -14.41 5.39 -0.03
N SER A 100 -14.15 6.57 0.56
CA SER A 100 -12.84 6.88 1.16
C SER A 100 -12.86 8.09 2.09
N LEU A 101 -11.88 8.12 3.00
CA LEU A 101 -11.49 9.32 3.75
C LEU A 101 -10.22 9.91 3.13
N THR A 102 -10.18 11.21 3.03
CA THR A 102 -8.99 11.96 2.62
C THR A 102 -8.60 12.94 3.70
N PHE A 103 -7.33 12.94 4.03
CA PHE A 103 -6.70 13.90 4.91
C PHE A 103 -5.76 14.79 4.09
N GLY A 104 -5.72 16.09 4.39
CA GLY A 104 -4.79 17.00 3.78
C GLY A 104 -4.31 18.03 4.80
N TYR A 105 -3.12 18.58 4.59
CA TYR A 105 -2.55 19.63 5.42
C TYR A 105 -1.87 20.72 4.58
N THR A 106 -1.56 21.85 5.18
CA THR A 106 -0.80 22.93 4.55
C THR A 106 0.67 22.77 4.92
N GLY A 107 1.52 22.52 3.92
CA GLY A 107 2.95 22.38 4.12
C GLY A 107 3.64 23.69 4.49
N ALA A 108 4.92 23.62 4.85
CA ALA A 108 5.73 24.79 5.19
C ALA A 108 5.84 25.82 4.05
N ASP A 109 5.65 25.39 2.80
CA ASP A 109 5.60 26.23 1.60
C ASP A 109 4.24 26.91 1.39
N GLY A 110 3.29 26.74 2.33
CA GLY A 110 1.94 27.28 2.27
C GLY A 110 1.02 26.58 1.26
N LYS A 111 1.47 25.52 0.59
CA LYS A 111 0.64 24.75 -0.34
C LYS A 111 -0.09 23.65 0.37
N VAL A 112 -1.35 23.45 -0.03
CA VAL A 112 -2.13 22.31 0.46
C VAL A 112 -1.54 21.03 -0.12
N GLN A 113 -1.13 20.14 0.78
CA GLN A 113 -0.67 18.80 0.46
C GLN A 113 -1.77 17.83 0.91
N GLY A 114 -2.33 17.07 -0.03
CA GLY A 114 -3.37 16.11 0.26
C GLY A 114 -2.81 14.71 0.40
N PHE A 115 -3.19 14.00 1.46
CA PHE A 115 -3.09 12.55 1.47
C PHE A 115 -4.34 12.02 0.79
N GLY A 116 -4.26 11.68 -0.47
CA GLY A 116 -5.34 10.96 -1.11
C GLY A 116 -5.57 9.64 -0.38
N ASN A 117 -6.78 9.15 -0.37
CA ASN A 117 -7.23 7.88 0.19
C ASN A 117 -6.40 7.33 1.35
N LEU A 118 -6.86 7.53 2.57
CA LEU A 118 -6.32 6.87 3.77
C LEU A 118 -6.56 5.33 3.73
N GLY A 119 -6.23 4.70 2.62
CA GLY A 119 -6.67 3.37 2.26
C GLY A 119 -8.16 3.38 1.84
N ALA A 120 -8.58 2.47 1.00
CA ALA A 120 -9.99 2.20 0.81
C ALA A 120 -10.52 1.70 2.14
N VAL A 121 -11.11 2.59 2.91
CA VAL A 121 -11.59 2.26 4.25
C VAL A 121 -12.86 1.46 4.06
N GLU A 122 -12.74 0.12 4.10
CA GLU A 122 -13.92 -0.67 4.42
C GLU A 122 -14.44 -0.13 5.75
N GLY A 123 -15.66 0.35 5.77
CA GLY A 123 -16.27 0.72 7.03
C GLY A 123 -16.81 2.13 7.16
N ILE A 124 -16.86 2.94 6.10
CA ILE A 124 -17.71 4.14 6.12
C ILE A 124 -19.05 3.78 5.50
N TYR A 125 -20.05 3.65 6.36
CA TYR A 125 -21.40 3.24 6.00
C TYR A 125 -22.38 4.39 6.16
N PHE A 126 -23.24 4.61 5.16
CA PHE A 126 -24.34 5.56 5.28
C PHE A 126 -25.32 5.13 6.39
N GLY A 127 -25.81 6.11 7.14
CA GLY A 127 -26.80 5.90 8.19
C GLY A 127 -26.28 5.28 9.48
N LYS A 128 -24.94 5.03 9.58
CA LYS A 128 -24.32 4.51 10.80
C LYS A 128 -23.41 5.55 11.45
N TRP A 129 -23.43 5.61 12.78
CA TRP A 129 -22.47 6.39 13.54
C TRP A 129 -21.08 5.79 13.43
N GLN A 130 -20.09 6.65 13.20
CA GLN A 130 -18.68 6.30 13.13
C GLN A 130 -17.86 7.35 13.88
N HIS A 131 -16.84 6.90 14.56
CA HIS A 131 -15.91 7.77 15.29
C HIS A 131 -14.69 8.06 14.43
N ILE A 132 -14.28 9.32 14.36
CA ILE A 132 -13.06 9.78 13.70
C ILE A 132 -12.23 10.58 14.68
N ALA A 133 -10.93 10.31 14.71
CA ALA A 133 -9.97 11.14 15.43
C ALA A 133 -8.74 11.44 14.59
N VAL A 134 -8.19 12.64 14.76
CA VAL A 134 -6.92 13.07 14.20
C VAL A 134 -6.05 13.52 15.35
N THR A 135 -4.91 12.88 15.57
CA THR A 135 -3.93 13.30 16.56
C THR A 135 -2.69 13.85 15.88
N TYR A 136 -2.07 14.84 16.46
CA TYR A 136 -0.81 15.45 16.04
C TYR A 136 0.15 15.55 17.22
N ALA A 137 1.40 15.16 17.00
CA ALA A 137 2.52 15.28 17.91
C ALA A 137 3.83 15.41 17.11
N SER A 138 4.98 15.40 17.78
CA SER A 138 6.31 15.50 17.14
C SER A 138 6.55 14.48 16.02
N GLU A 139 5.90 13.32 16.11
CA GLU A 139 5.98 12.25 15.10
C GLU A 139 4.99 12.45 13.92
N GLY A 140 4.20 13.53 13.92
CA GLY A 140 3.25 13.88 12.87
C GLY A 140 1.81 13.52 13.17
N PHE A 141 0.97 13.55 12.12
CA PHE A 141 -0.45 13.24 12.23
C PHE A 141 -0.70 11.72 12.26
N ARG A 142 -1.69 11.32 13.04
CA ARG A 142 -2.31 10.00 12.96
C ARG A 142 -3.82 10.17 12.81
N VAL A 143 -4.43 9.37 11.96
CA VAL A 143 -5.88 9.37 11.75
C VAL A 143 -6.45 8.03 12.19
N TYR A 144 -7.52 8.07 12.96
CA TYR A 144 -8.20 6.90 13.50
C TYR A 144 -9.64 6.89 13.04
N LEU A 145 -10.12 5.74 12.62
CA LEU A 145 -11.53 5.49 12.34
C LEU A 145 -12.03 4.36 13.25
N ASN A 146 -13.12 4.61 13.96
CA ASN A 146 -13.73 3.64 14.86
C ASN A 146 -12.74 3.03 15.88
N GLY A 147 -11.86 3.88 16.39
CA GLY A 147 -10.82 3.50 17.35
C GLY A 147 -9.57 2.87 16.76
N ALA A 148 -9.57 2.50 15.49
CA ALA A 148 -8.41 1.90 14.83
C ALA A 148 -7.62 2.96 14.02
N GLN A 149 -6.29 2.96 14.14
CA GLN A 149 -5.43 3.83 13.34
C GLN A 149 -5.45 3.39 11.88
N ILE A 150 -5.87 4.30 10.99
CA ILE A 150 -5.97 4.05 9.56
C ILE A 150 -4.89 4.73 8.74
N SER A 151 -4.18 5.70 9.33
CA SER A 151 -3.02 6.33 8.71
C SER A 151 -2.08 6.89 9.77
N GLY A 152 -0.92 7.26 9.34
CA GLY A 152 0.10 7.91 10.17
C GLY A 152 1.48 7.34 9.90
N GLY A 153 2.51 8.03 10.33
CA GLY A 153 3.87 7.55 10.29
C GLY A 153 4.91 8.59 9.95
N GLN A 154 6.17 8.17 10.03
CA GLN A 154 7.35 9.04 9.85
C GLN A 154 7.43 9.74 8.49
N ALA A 155 6.82 9.22 7.44
CA ALA A 155 6.76 9.87 6.13
C ALA A 155 6.04 11.22 6.20
N LEU A 156 5.11 11.38 7.13
CA LEU A 156 4.36 12.59 7.39
C LEU A 156 5.14 13.60 8.24
N ALA A 157 5.92 13.14 9.20
CA ALA A 157 6.64 13.97 10.15
C ALA A 157 7.68 14.90 9.49
N ARG A 158 8.28 14.48 8.38
CA ARG A 158 9.35 15.25 7.70
C ARG A 158 8.88 16.49 6.94
N ALA A 159 7.59 16.62 6.65
CA ALA A 159 7.04 17.71 5.83
C ALA A 159 6.19 18.71 6.62
N LEU A 160 6.04 18.54 7.92
CA LEU A 160 5.09 19.29 8.74
C LEU A 160 5.69 20.53 9.39
N PRO A 161 4.88 21.60 9.59
CA PRO A 161 5.28 22.70 10.46
C PRO A 161 5.51 22.18 11.87
N MET A 162 6.49 22.75 12.57
CA MET A 162 6.81 22.35 13.95
C MET A 162 5.72 22.71 14.96
N SER A 163 4.78 23.57 14.59
CA SER A 163 3.66 23.98 15.42
C SER A 163 2.43 24.28 14.59
N LEU A 164 1.26 23.84 15.03
CA LEU A 164 -0.03 24.15 14.41
C LEU A 164 -0.44 25.57 14.80
N LYS A 165 -0.94 26.33 13.81
CA LYS A 165 -1.35 27.73 13.99
C LYS A 165 -2.62 27.87 14.83
N GLY A 166 -3.45 26.80 14.87
CA GLY A 166 -4.75 26.87 15.53
C GLY A 166 -5.72 27.83 14.81
N GLY A 167 -6.74 28.27 15.53
CA GLY A 167 -7.74 29.22 15.03
C GLY A 167 -9.13 28.61 14.85
N LEU A 168 -9.93 29.16 13.93
CA LEU A 168 -11.29 28.65 13.70
C LEU A 168 -11.28 27.51 12.69
N ALA A 169 -11.79 26.36 13.11
CA ALA A 169 -12.09 25.22 12.26
C ALA A 169 -13.57 25.22 11.84
N CYS A 170 -13.85 24.78 10.63
CA CYS A 170 -15.22 24.61 10.13
C CYS A 170 -15.60 23.13 10.13
N LEU A 171 -16.70 22.77 10.78
CA LEU A 171 -17.32 21.45 10.73
C LEU A 171 -18.38 21.41 9.63
N GLY A 172 -18.43 20.30 8.90
CA GLY A 172 -19.47 20.02 7.91
C GLY A 172 -19.36 20.84 6.62
N ASN A 173 -18.31 21.65 6.46
CA ASN A 173 -18.06 22.40 5.21
C ASN A 173 -16.62 22.87 5.11
N SER A 174 -16.28 23.50 3.97
CA SER A 174 -15.02 24.21 3.75
C SER A 174 -15.18 25.69 4.10
N SER A 175 -14.28 26.21 4.93
CA SER A 175 -14.19 27.65 5.23
C SER A 175 -13.35 28.43 4.23
N PHE A 176 -12.58 27.75 3.38
CA PHE A 176 -11.68 28.32 2.38
C PHE A 176 -11.89 27.66 1.02
N GLY A 177 -12.04 28.47 -0.03
CA GLY A 177 -12.22 27.98 -1.38
C GLY A 177 -13.65 27.55 -1.72
N ALA A 178 -13.79 26.60 -2.64
CA ALA A 178 -15.12 26.11 -3.07
C ALA A 178 -15.84 25.36 -1.93
N PRO A 179 -17.15 25.50 -1.81
CA PRO A 179 -17.94 24.79 -0.80
C PRO A 179 -17.78 23.27 -0.91
N ARG A 180 -17.70 22.62 0.25
CA ARG A 180 -17.52 21.15 0.41
C ARG A 180 -18.52 20.64 1.47
N ALA A 181 -19.78 20.82 1.20
CA ALA A 181 -20.84 20.59 2.18
C ALA A 181 -21.01 19.12 2.50
N PHE A 182 -20.97 18.79 3.79
CA PHE A 182 -21.27 17.46 4.31
C PHE A 182 -22.77 17.27 4.44
N LYS A 183 -23.26 16.09 4.08
CA LYS A 183 -24.64 15.70 4.30
C LYS A 183 -24.71 14.61 5.36
N GLY A 184 -25.15 14.96 6.56
CA GLY A 184 -25.17 13.99 7.66
C GLY A 184 -25.31 14.61 9.04
N LYS A 185 -24.81 13.92 10.04
CA LYS A 185 -24.79 14.35 11.44
C LYS A 185 -23.38 14.33 11.98
N ILE A 186 -23.02 15.29 12.81
CA ILE A 186 -21.77 15.34 13.57
C ILE A 186 -22.11 15.56 15.04
N ALA A 187 -21.54 14.75 15.94
CA ALA A 187 -21.74 14.84 17.38
C ALA A 187 -20.42 14.73 18.13
N GLY A 188 -20.32 15.29 19.33
CA GLY A 188 -19.16 15.18 20.20
C GLY A 188 -17.87 15.75 19.61
N ALA A 189 -17.97 16.66 18.63
CA ALA A 189 -16.80 17.28 18.03
C ALA A 189 -16.04 18.13 19.06
N ARG A 190 -14.75 17.85 19.23
CA ARG A 190 -13.89 18.61 20.14
C ARG A 190 -12.45 18.63 19.68
N PHE A 191 -11.73 19.65 20.12
CA PHE A 191 -10.29 19.76 20.06
C PHE A 191 -9.67 19.66 21.46
N LEU A 192 -8.53 18.99 21.56
CA LEU A 192 -7.70 18.91 22.75
C LEU A 192 -6.30 19.44 22.41
N GLY A 193 -5.69 20.21 23.31
CA GLY A 193 -4.31 20.70 23.18
C GLY A 193 -3.26 19.65 23.58
N ARG A 194 -3.54 18.38 23.33
CA ARG A 194 -2.61 17.26 23.51
C ARG A 194 -2.92 16.15 22.51
N ALA A 195 -1.95 15.32 22.21
CA ALA A 195 -2.15 14.11 21.44
C ALA A 195 -2.74 12.99 22.33
N LEU A 196 -3.87 12.42 21.92
CA LEU A 196 -4.39 11.20 22.52
C LEU A 196 -3.57 10.00 22.07
N SER A 197 -3.33 9.06 22.98
CA SER A 197 -2.78 7.75 22.66
C SER A 197 -3.82 6.90 21.88
N ALA A 198 -3.35 5.87 21.18
CA ALA A 198 -4.22 4.94 20.47
C ALA A 198 -5.25 4.27 21.40
N ALA A 199 -4.87 3.95 22.64
CA ALA A 199 -5.76 3.37 23.64
C ALA A 199 -6.87 4.34 24.07
N GLU A 200 -6.53 5.63 24.27
CA GLU A 200 -7.53 6.65 24.59
C GLU A 200 -8.52 6.86 23.44
N VAL A 201 -8.02 6.93 22.19
CA VAL A 201 -8.89 7.03 20.99
C VAL A 201 -9.81 5.83 20.88
N THR A 202 -9.29 4.61 21.11
CA THR A 202 -10.09 3.39 21.09
C THR A 202 -11.20 3.44 22.16
N ALA A 203 -10.89 3.92 23.36
CA ALA A 203 -11.88 4.08 24.43
C ALA A 203 -12.98 5.08 24.06
N CYS A 204 -12.64 6.18 23.36
CA CYS A 204 -13.64 7.17 22.89
C CYS A 204 -14.58 6.62 21.80
N ALA A 205 -14.17 5.59 21.08
CA ALA A 205 -14.92 5.01 19.97
C ALA A 205 -15.89 3.88 20.36
N THR A 206 -16.09 3.60 21.64
CA THR A 206 -16.85 2.41 22.09
C THR A 206 -18.37 2.59 22.07
N ILE A 207 -18.86 3.76 22.45
CA ILE A 207 -20.30 4.06 22.58
C ILE A 207 -20.62 5.27 21.70
N ASN A 208 -21.57 5.08 20.79
CA ASN A 208 -22.00 6.10 19.86
C ASN A 208 -22.94 7.14 20.52
N PRO A 209 -23.28 8.26 19.83
CA PRO A 209 -24.15 9.31 20.37
C PRO A 209 -25.57 8.85 20.77
N ASP A 210 -26.03 7.71 20.25
CA ASP A 210 -27.33 7.13 20.62
C ASP A 210 -27.24 6.23 21.87
N GLY A 211 -26.06 6.18 22.54
CA GLY A 211 -25.83 5.36 23.72
C GLY A 211 -25.66 3.87 23.43
N LYS A 212 -25.40 3.51 22.18
CA LYS A 212 -25.22 2.12 21.72
C LYS A 212 -23.76 1.80 21.43
N PRO A 213 -23.35 0.53 21.55
CA PRO A 213 -22.07 0.09 21.03
C PRO A 213 -21.89 0.44 19.55
N LEU A 214 -20.65 0.61 19.13
CA LEU A 214 -20.31 0.82 17.73
C LEU A 214 -20.81 -0.37 16.89
N ASP A 215 -21.70 -0.09 15.92
CA ASP A 215 -22.29 -1.10 15.02
C ASP A 215 -21.74 -0.93 13.61
N VAL A 216 -20.46 -1.25 13.46
CA VAL A 216 -19.78 -1.35 12.16
C VAL A 216 -18.88 -2.58 12.17
N PRO A 217 -18.62 -3.20 11.00
CA PRO A 217 -17.66 -4.29 10.92
C PRO A 217 -16.31 -3.89 11.51
N PRO A 218 -15.54 -4.84 12.08
CA PRO A 218 -14.18 -4.57 12.54
C PRO A 218 -13.35 -3.96 11.42
N SER A 219 -12.57 -2.94 11.77
CA SER A 219 -11.63 -2.34 10.82
C SER A 219 -10.59 -3.38 10.38
N THR A 220 -10.20 -3.35 9.10
CA THR A 220 -9.06 -4.12 8.59
C THR A 220 -7.71 -3.52 9.03
N ALA A 221 -7.74 -2.36 9.70
CA ALA A 221 -6.57 -1.77 10.33
C ALA A 221 -6.01 -2.66 11.45
N ALA A 222 -4.72 -2.48 11.79
CA ALA A 222 -4.06 -3.22 12.83
C ALA A 222 -4.73 -3.03 14.20
N THR A 223 -4.97 -4.11 14.88
CA THR A 223 -5.09 -4.10 16.33
C THR A 223 -3.70 -3.96 16.97
N GLN A 224 -3.64 -3.68 18.28
CA GLN A 224 -2.34 -3.65 18.98
C GLN A 224 -1.62 -5.01 18.88
N ALA A 225 -2.35 -6.12 18.85
CA ALA A 225 -1.80 -7.46 18.73
C ALA A 225 -1.20 -7.77 17.33
N ASP A 226 -1.63 -7.07 16.30
CA ASP A 226 -1.11 -7.24 14.94
C ASP A 226 0.23 -6.51 14.73
N ARG A 227 0.57 -5.53 15.58
CA ARG A 227 1.76 -4.70 15.45
C ARG A 227 2.98 -5.43 15.98
N ILE A 228 4.00 -5.50 15.14
CA ILE A 228 5.29 -6.12 15.47
C ILE A 228 6.42 -5.11 15.25
N PRO A 229 7.57 -5.27 15.93
CA PRO A 229 8.71 -4.38 15.75
C PRO A 229 9.15 -4.25 14.30
N VAL A 230 9.57 -3.06 13.91
CA VAL A 230 10.18 -2.75 12.62
C VAL A 230 11.67 -2.53 12.84
N VAL A 231 12.50 -3.39 12.23
CA VAL A 231 13.95 -3.20 12.14
C VAL A 231 14.21 -2.30 10.94
N ASP A 232 14.70 -1.10 11.16
CA ASP A 232 14.96 -0.14 10.07
C ASP A 232 16.43 -0.20 9.65
N ILE A 233 16.68 -0.65 8.41
CA ILE A 233 17.98 -0.64 7.74
C ILE A 233 17.94 0.21 6.46
N SER A 234 16.87 0.96 6.26
CA SER A 234 16.57 1.64 4.99
C SER A 234 17.48 2.82 4.67
N ASP A 235 18.18 3.34 5.65
CA ASP A 235 19.16 4.43 5.51
C ASP A 235 20.62 3.93 5.67
N ASP A 236 20.86 2.61 5.79
CA ASP A 236 22.21 2.03 5.92
C ASP A 236 22.88 1.90 4.55
N ALA A 237 23.46 2.99 4.07
CA ALA A 237 24.05 3.10 2.74
C ALA A 237 25.09 2.01 2.40
N PRO A 238 25.96 1.53 3.31
CA PRO A 238 26.89 0.42 3.05
C PRO A 238 26.23 -0.89 2.60
N ARG A 239 24.95 -1.09 2.90
CA ARG A 239 24.17 -2.27 2.48
C ARG A 239 23.57 -2.13 1.09
N GLN A 240 23.55 -0.91 0.55
CA GLN A 240 22.76 -0.56 -0.62
C GLN A 240 23.61 -0.54 -1.88
N VAL A 241 23.04 -1.02 -2.99
CA VAL A 241 23.66 -0.96 -4.31
C VAL A 241 22.62 -0.47 -5.32
N VAL A 242 22.98 0.50 -6.14
CA VAL A 242 22.16 0.95 -7.26
C VAL A 242 22.50 0.13 -8.49
N VAL A 243 21.54 -0.64 -9.00
CA VAL A 243 21.67 -1.46 -10.22
C VAL A 243 21.50 -0.60 -11.47
N ALA A 244 20.50 0.30 -11.43
CA ALA A 244 20.22 1.27 -12.49
C ALA A 244 19.73 2.57 -11.88
N GLU A 245 20.46 3.63 -12.13
CA GLU A 245 20.15 4.96 -11.60
C GLU A 245 19.09 5.65 -12.47
N GLY A 246 18.02 6.12 -11.85
CA GLY A 246 17.05 7.00 -12.48
C GLY A 246 17.60 8.40 -12.72
N ALA A 247 16.98 9.14 -13.62
CA ALA A 247 17.27 10.55 -13.86
C ALA A 247 15.97 11.35 -13.81
N LYS A 248 16.05 12.67 -13.90
CA LYS A 248 14.86 13.54 -13.90
C LYS A 248 13.80 13.16 -14.93
N ASP A 249 14.26 12.69 -16.09
CA ASP A 249 13.46 12.28 -17.25
C ASP A 249 13.50 10.77 -17.52
N ARG A 250 14.16 10.00 -16.65
CA ARG A 250 14.31 8.55 -16.82
C ARG A 250 13.92 7.81 -15.55
N TYR A 251 12.83 7.07 -15.67
CA TYR A 251 12.32 6.17 -14.65
C TYR A 251 12.82 4.75 -14.90
N GLU A 252 13.49 4.14 -13.93
CA GLU A 252 13.90 2.74 -13.92
C GLU A 252 13.04 1.99 -12.89
N GLY A 253 12.24 1.01 -13.35
CA GLY A 253 11.25 0.41 -12.43
C GLY A 253 10.84 -1.02 -12.74
N HIS A 254 10.08 -1.59 -11.82
CA HIS A 254 9.54 -2.95 -11.88
C HIS A 254 10.61 -4.02 -12.11
N PRO A 255 11.67 -4.07 -11.28
CA PRO A 255 12.69 -5.08 -11.42
C PRO A 255 12.23 -6.45 -10.95
N THR A 256 12.86 -7.48 -11.45
CA THR A 256 12.98 -8.78 -10.79
C THR A 256 14.41 -9.27 -10.88
N THR A 257 14.84 -10.01 -9.86
CA THR A 257 16.14 -10.68 -9.86
C THR A 257 15.99 -12.19 -9.96
N LEU A 258 17.08 -12.85 -10.28
CA LEU A 258 17.19 -14.30 -10.30
C LEU A 258 18.60 -14.72 -9.94
N LEU A 259 18.73 -15.56 -8.91
CA LEU A 259 19.96 -16.21 -8.53
C LEU A 259 20.20 -17.45 -9.38
N ALA A 260 21.35 -17.54 -10.03
CA ALA A 260 21.78 -18.70 -10.78
C ALA A 260 22.13 -19.90 -9.86
N ASP A 261 22.30 -21.10 -10.44
CA ASP A 261 22.55 -22.33 -9.68
C ASP A 261 23.91 -22.36 -8.97
N ASP A 262 24.84 -21.48 -9.37
CA ASP A 262 26.12 -21.32 -8.68
C ASP A 262 25.99 -20.67 -7.30
N GLY A 263 24.81 -20.07 -7.02
CA GLY A 263 24.48 -19.43 -5.75
C GLY A 263 25.19 -18.11 -5.51
N ARG A 264 25.66 -17.46 -6.58
CA ARG A 264 26.39 -16.18 -6.55
C ARG A 264 26.03 -15.26 -7.71
N THR A 265 25.93 -15.78 -8.93
CA THR A 265 25.57 -14.99 -10.11
C THR A 265 24.11 -14.57 -10.04
N LEU A 266 23.84 -13.27 -10.19
CA LEU A 266 22.52 -12.68 -10.21
C LEU A 266 22.22 -12.06 -11.56
N PHE A 267 20.98 -12.17 -12.01
CA PHE A 267 20.42 -11.40 -13.11
C PHE A 267 19.37 -10.44 -12.57
N CYS A 268 19.25 -9.27 -13.20
CA CYS A 268 18.18 -8.31 -12.94
C CYS A 268 17.62 -7.82 -14.26
N VAL A 269 16.31 -7.82 -14.41
CA VAL A 269 15.58 -7.19 -15.54
C VAL A 269 14.64 -6.13 -14.99
N TRP A 270 14.36 -5.10 -15.80
CA TRP A 270 13.42 -4.03 -15.41
C TRP A 270 12.86 -3.30 -16.63
N THR A 271 11.99 -2.31 -16.41
CA THR A 271 11.41 -1.45 -17.44
C THR A 271 11.87 -0.01 -17.31
N THR A 272 11.86 0.72 -18.41
CA THR A 272 11.90 2.19 -18.38
C THR A 272 10.47 2.74 -18.44
N GLY A 273 10.13 3.61 -17.49
CA GLY A 273 8.76 4.08 -17.28
C GLY A 273 7.88 3.07 -16.54
N HIS A 274 6.83 3.55 -15.88
CA HIS A 274 5.87 2.72 -15.14
C HIS A 274 5.08 1.82 -16.10
N GLY A 275 5.30 0.48 -16.03
CA GLY A 275 4.74 -0.46 -16.98
C GLY A 275 5.21 -0.27 -18.43
N GLY A 276 6.33 0.39 -18.62
CA GLY A 276 6.86 0.78 -19.93
C GLY A 276 7.60 -0.34 -20.67
N PRO A 277 8.44 0.02 -21.66
CA PRO A 277 9.21 -0.95 -22.44
C PRO A 277 10.21 -1.74 -21.59
N CYS A 278 10.37 -3.01 -21.93
CA CYS A 278 11.50 -3.83 -21.51
C CYS A 278 12.75 -3.49 -22.35
N GLY A 279 13.79 -4.29 -22.24
CA GLY A 279 15.05 -4.11 -22.97
C GLY A 279 16.25 -3.97 -22.04
N GLN A 280 16.01 -3.83 -20.75
CA GLN A 280 17.03 -3.65 -19.73
C GLN A 280 17.30 -4.98 -19.02
N MET A 281 18.58 -5.31 -18.93
CA MET A 281 19.09 -6.43 -18.14
C MET A 281 20.49 -6.13 -17.62
N ALA A 282 20.77 -6.55 -16.42
CA ALA A 282 22.12 -6.53 -15.86
C ALA A 282 22.45 -7.87 -15.19
N ARG A 283 23.74 -8.15 -15.08
CA ARG A 283 24.30 -9.33 -14.42
C ARG A 283 25.31 -8.90 -13.38
N SER A 284 25.29 -9.58 -12.25
CA SER A 284 26.31 -9.51 -11.21
C SER A 284 26.96 -10.87 -11.03
N ASP A 285 28.29 -10.92 -10.97
CA ASP A 285 29.06 -12.14 -10.72
C ASP A 285 29.62 -12.19 -9.28
N ASP A 286 29.26 -11.23 -8.43
CA ASP A 286 29.79 -11.04 -7.09
C ASP A 286 28.70 -10.96 -6.00
N GLY A 287 27.53 -11.53 -6.28
CA GLY A 287 26.41 -11.54 -5.32
C GLY A 287 25.70 -10.20 -5.18
N GLY A 288 25.67 -9.40 -6.24
CA GLY A 288 24.94 -8.13 -6.30
C GLY A 288 25.74 -6.91 -5.84
N LEU A 289 27.05 -7.01 -5.66
CA LEU A 289 27.91 -5.86 -5.31
C LEU A 289 28.19 -4.96 -6.50
N THR A 290 28.47 -5.57 -7.67
CA THR A 290 28.67 -4.85 -8.93
C THR A 290 27.82 -5.42 -10.05
N TRP A 291 27.44 -4.59 -11.01
CA TRP A 291 26.52 -4.97 -12.08
C TRP A 291 27.02 -4.54 -13.45
N THR A 292 26.95 -5.46 -14.41
CA THR A 292 27.29 -5.24 -15.82
C THR A 292 26.02 -5.26 -16.66
N ARG A 293 25.80 -4.24 -17.48
CA ARG A 293 24.65 -4.15 -18.41
C ARG A 293 24.79 -5.17 -19.54
N LEU A 294 23.68 -5.84 -19.85
CA LEU A 294 23.58 -6.83 -20.91
C LEU A 294 22.66 -6.41 -22.07
N ASP A 295 22.12 -5.21 -22.06
CA ASP A 295 21.09 -4.74 -23.00
C ASP A 295 21.49 -4.96 -24.46
N ALA A 296 22.76 -4.73 -24.80
CA ALA A 296 23.27 -4.88 -26.17
C ALA A 296 23.33 -6.35 -26.63
N THR A 297 23.21 -7.32 -25.74
CA THR A 297 23.24 -8.76 -26.05
C THR A 297 21.85 -9.38 -26.17
N LEU A 298 20.80 -8.60 -25.85
CA LEU A 298 19.42 -9.06 -25.90
C LEU A 298 18.85 -8.95 -27.31
N PRO A 299 17.88 -9.81 -27.67
CA PRO A 299 17.16 -9.66 -28.92
C PRO A 299 16.50 -8.27 -29.02
N GLU A 300 16.65 -7.60 -30.15
CA GLU A 300 16.06 -6.27 -30.40
C GLU A 300 14.54 -6.24 -30.14
N VAL A 301 13.85 -7.33 -30.41
CA VAL A 301 12.41 -7.49 -30.18
C VAL A 301 12.04 -7.28 -28.71
N TYR A 302 12.92 -7.59 -27.76
CA TYR A 302 12.68 -7.42 -26.33
C TYR A 302 12.46 -5.96 -25.95
N GLY A 303 13.29 -5.05 -26.43
CA GLY A 303 13.12 -3.61 -26.21
C GLY A 303 11.97 -2.99 -27.00
N ARG A 304 11.59 -3.59 -28.15
CA ARG A 304 10.61 -3.01 -29.08
C ARG A 304 9.16 -3.43 -28.79
N THR A 305 8.92 -4.68 -28.39
CA THR A 305 7.57 -5.22 -28.27
C THR A 305 7.22 -5.69 -26.86
N HIS A 306 8.20 -6.09 -26.05
CA HIS A 306 7.98 -6.54 -24.70
C HIS A 306 7.86 -5.34 -23.73
N ARG A 307 6.98 -5.48 -22.74
CA ARG A 307 6.69 -4.41 -21.79
C ARG A 307 6.11 -4.96 -20.50
N ASN A 308 5.95 -4.08 -19.52
CA ASN A 308 5.23 -4.28 -18.29
C ASN A 308 5.86 -5.36 -17.38
N CYS A 309 6.53 -4.93 -16.34
CA CYS A 309 6.98 -5.74 -15.20
C CYS A 309 7.60 -7.11 -15.58
N PRO A 310 8.74 -7.15 -16.30
CA PRO A 310 9.34 -8.41 -16.71
C PRO A 310 9.71 -9.26 -15.49
N VAL A 311 9.53 -10.57 -15.61
CA VAL A 311 9.78 -11.53 -14.52
C VAL A 311 10.81 -12.56 -14.96
N LEU A 312 11.91 -12.66 -14.21
CA LEU A 312 12.95 -13.66 -14.39
C LEU A 312 12.59 -14.94 -13.65
N GLN A 313 12.78 -16.07 -14.33
CA GLN A 313 12.66 -17.39 -13.69
C GLN A 313 13.65 -18.39 -14.28
N LYS A 314 13.98 -19.42 -13.49
CA LYS A 314 14.74 -20.58 -13.97
C LYS A 314 13.96 -21.86 -13.74
N MET A 315 14.05 -22.78 -14.68
CA MET A 315 13.40 -24.07 -14.61
C MET A 315 14.35 -25.16 -15.10
N LYS A 316 14.28 -26.30 -14.44
CA LYS A 316 15.01 -27.48 -14.87
C LYS A 316 14.06 -28.35 -15.68
N GLY A 317 14.44 -28.64 -16.93
CA GLY A 317 13.68 -29.53 -17.79
C GLY A 317 13.89 -31.02 -17.47
N PRO A 318 13.06 -31.91 -18.02
CA PRO A 318 13.23 -33.37 -17.88
C PRO A 318 14.54 -33.87 -18.52
N ASP A 319 15.13 -33.10 -19.43
CA ASP A 319 16.46 -33.31 -20.00
C ASP A 319 17.63 -32.94 -19.05
N GLY A 320 17.30 -32.51 -17.84
CA GLY A 320 18.28 -32.11 -16.82
C GLY A 320 18.89 -30.73 -17.02
N LYS A 321 18.54 -30.00 -18.09
CA LYS A 321 19.08 -28.67 -18.37
C LYS A 321 18.30 -27.62 -17.58
N THR A 322 19.03 -26.66 -16.99
CA THR A 322 18.45 -25.44 -16.43
C THR A 322 18.30 -24.41 -17.55
N ARG A 323 17.09 -23.88 -17.68
CA ARG A 323 16.74 -22.80 -18.61
C ARG A 323 16.35 -21.57 -17.83
N TYR A 324 16.74 -20.42 -18.38
CA TYR A 324 16.44 -19.10 -17.82
C TYR A 324 15.40 -18.42 -18.70
N PHE A 325 14.36 -17.87 -18.10
CA PHE A 325 13.25 -17.24 -18.81
C PHE A 325 13.04 -15.80 -18.36
N VAL A 326 12.67 -14.94 -19.29
CA VAL A 326 12.06 -13.63 -18.99
C VAL A 326 10.64 -13.65 -19.52
N TYR A 327 9.69 -13.50 -18.63
CA TYR A 327 8.26 -13.37 -18.95
C TYR A 327 7.87 -11.91 -18.95
N SER A 328 7.07 -11.49 -19.94
CA SER A 328 6.60 -10.11 -20.07
C SER A 328 5.30 -10.04 -20.88
N ALA A 329 4.55 -8.96 -20.77
CA ALA A 329 3.49 -8.66 -21.70
C ALA A 329 4.05 -8.23 -23.07
N LYS A 330 3.29 -8.38 -24.15
CA LYS A 330 3.67 -7.88 -25.48
C LYS A 330 2.73 -6.79 -25.98
N ALA A 331 3.31 -5.71 -26.47
CA ALA A 331 2.56 -4.66 -27.13
C ALA A 331 2.02 -5.16 -28.48
N LYS A 332 0.77 -4.84 -28.78
CA LYS A 332 0.10 -5.12 -30.08
C LYS A 332 -0.26 -6.58 -30.38
N GLU A 333 0.21 -7.57 -29.63
CA GLU A 333 -0.11 -8.99 -29.88
C GLU A 333 -1.25 -9.53 -28.99
N GLY A 334 -1.94 -8.63 -28.27
CA GLY A 334 -3.02 -9.00 -27.35
C GLY A 334 -2.54 -9.20 -25.91
N ARG A 335 -3.33 -9.91 -25.09
CA ARG A 335 -3.07 -10.09 -23.66
C ARG A 335 -2.26 -11.36 -23.33
N GLY A 336 -1.58 -11.94 -24.30
CA GLY A 336 -0.79 -13.14 -24.12
C GLY A 336 0.61 -12.87 -23.57
N LEU A 337 1.36 -13.94 -23.30
CA LEU A 337 2.66 -13.92 -22.66
C LEU A 337 3.79 -13.94 -23.69
N GLY A 338 4.67 -12.94 -23.62
CA GLY A 338 5.95 -12.90 -24.32
C GLY A 338 7.05 -13.54 -23.48
N ILE A 339 7.92 -14.33 -24.09
CA ILE A 339 8.93 -15.10 -23.39
C ILE A 339 10.29 -14.95 -24.11
N LEU A 340 11.35 -14.62 -23.35
CA LEU A 340 12.72 -14.88 -23.77
C LEU A 340 13.25 -16.09 -23.02
N MET A 341 14.14 -16.85 -23.67
CA MET A 341 14.81 -18.00 -23.06
C MET A 341 16.32 -17.99 -23.33
N SER A 342 17.08 -18.40 -22.32
CA SER A 342 18.51 -18.70 -22.39
C SER A 342 18.79 -20.12 -21.88
N GLU A 343 19.71 -20.85 -22.54
CA GLU A 343 20.19 -22.18 -22.14
C GLU A 343 21.69 -22.18 -21.79
N ASP A 344 22.33 -20.99 -21.78
CA ASP A 344 23.77 -20.82 -21.62
C ASP A 344 24.15 -19.85 -20.50
N LEU A 345 23.38 -19.85 -19.43
CA LEU A 345 23.56 -18.96 -18.27
C LEU A 345 23.50 -17.47 -18.65
N GLY A 346 22.52 -17.12 -19.47
CA GLY A 346 22.25 -15.72 -19.85
C GLY A 346 23.23 -15.09 -20.82
N LYS A 347 24.13 -15.87 -21.45
CA LYS A 347 25.05 -15.34 -22.45
C LYS A 347 24.33 -14.99 -23.75
N THR A 348 23.40 -15.82 -24.17
CA THR A 348 22.52 -15.58 -25.32
C THR A 348 21.06 -15.77 -24.96
N TRP A 349 20.20 -14.97 -25.58
CA TRP A 349 18.77 -15.00 -25.37
C TRP A 349 18.05 -15.12 -26.71
N ARG A 350 16.97 -15.88 -26.75
CA ARG A 350 16.08 -15.97 -27.91
C ARG A 350 14.64 -15.80 -27.54
N GLU A 351 13.87 -15.23 -28.45
CA GLU A 351 12.41 -15.15 -28.26
C GLU A 351 11.76 -16.51 -28.49
N MET A 352 10.83 -16.85 -27.62
CA MET A 352 9.99 -18.05 -27.72
C MET A 352 8.66 -17.71 -28.39
N PRO A 353 7.94 -18.71 -28.92
CA PRO A 353 6.59 -18.49 -29.46
C PRO A 353 5.68 -17.83 -28.43
N PHE A 354 4.91 -16.85 -28.91
CA PHE A 354 3.95 -16.10 -28.10
C PHE A 354 2.86 -17.03 -27.54
N GLN A 355 2.60 -16.94 -26.24
CA GLN A 355 1.60 -17.77 -25.55
C GLN A 355 0.28 -17.00 -25.42
N ALA A 356 -0.54 -17.03 -26.47
CA ALA A 356 -1.79 -16.24 -26.53
C ALA A 356 -2.86 -16.68 -25.51
N HIS A 357 -2.84 -17.94 -25.08
CA HIS A 357 -3.79 -18.52 -24.12
C HIS A 357 -3.50 -18.13 -22.67
N LEU A 358 -2.27 -17.69 -22.37
CA LEU A 358 -1.89 -17.23 -21.05
C LEU A 358 -2.13 -15.71 -20.93
N SER A 359 -3.11 -15.31 -20.14
CA SER A 359 -3.37 -13.89 -19.91
C SER A 359 -2.18 -13.23 -19.20
N ALA A 360 -1.63 -12.19 -19.80
CA ALA A 360 -0.48 -11.45 -19.30
C ALA A 360 -0.65 -9.94 -19.45
N GLY A 361 -1.80 -9.41 -19.08
CA GLY A 361 -1.96 -7.96 -18.89
C GLY A 361 -0.91 -7.42 -17.90
N MET A 362 -0.66 -8.18 -16.83
CA MET A 362 0.56 -8.22 -16.04
C MET A 362 1.19 -9.60 -16.21
N PRO A 363 2.52 -9.72 -16.37
CA PRO A 363 3.20 -11.01 -16.41
C PRO A 363 2.91 -11.85 -15.16
N PRO A 364 2.91 -13.18 -15.30
CA PRO A 364 2.80 -14.08 -14.17
C PRO A 364 3.93 -13.85 -13.16
N THR A 365 3.61 -13.89 -11.88
CA THR A 365 4.54 -13.55 -10.81
C THR A 365 4.85 -14.72 -9.87
N GLY A 366 3.96 -15.72 -9.80
CA GLY A 366 4.15 -16.92 -8.99
C GLY A 366 4.72 -18.07 -9.81
N PHE A 367 5.71 -18.75 -9.25
CA PHE A 367 6.34 -19.95 -9.82
C PHE A 367 6.53 -21.00 -8.76
N MET A 368 6.40 -22.28 -9.15
CA MET A 368 6.68 -23.41 -8.26
C MET A 368 7.14 -24.64 -9.04
N ALA A 369 8.27 -25.19 -8.66
CA ALA A 369 8.65 -26.53 -9.07
C ALA A 369 7.81 -27.55 -8.31
N LEU A 370 7.07 -28.41 -9.02
CA LEU A 370 6.22 -29.43 -8.44
C LEU A 370 6.99 -30.72 -8.20
N LYS A 371 6.47 -31.58 -7.30
CA LYS A 371 7.15 -32.83 -6.90
C LYS A 371 7.29 -33.84 -8.01
N ASP A 372 6.43 -33.79 -9.03
CA ASP A 372 6.49 -34.66 -10.21
C ASP A 372 7.50 -34.21 -11.27
N GLY A 373 8.25 -33.13 -10.99
CA GLY A 373 9.22 -32.52 -11.90
C GLY A 373 8.61 -31.52 -12.90
N SER A 374 7.30 -31.34 -12.90
CA SER A 374 6.66 -30.26 -13.66
C SER A 374 6.82 -28.89 -12.96
N CYS A 375 6.47 -27.82 -13.66
CA CYS A 375 6.53 -26.46 -13.15
C CYS A 375 5.15 -25.81 -13.22
N ALA A 376 4.77 -25.12 -12.15
CA ALA A 376 3.55 -24.32 -12.10
C ALA A 376 3.87 -22.83 -12.28
N LEU A 377 3.03 -22.16 -13.05
CA LEU A 377 3.03 -20.73 -13.29
C LEU A 377 1.71 -20.14 -12.82
N PHE A 378 1.76 -19.05 -12.07
CA PHE A 378 0.59 -18.36 -11.55
C PHE A 378 0.54 -16.92 -12.04
N GLY A 379 -0.61 -16.52 -12.54
CA GLY A 379 -0.87 -15.17 -13.02
C GLY A 379 -2.29 -14.74 -12.70
N GLN A 380 -2.73 -13.64 -13.29
CA GLN A 380 -4.07 -13.10 -13.07
C GLN A 380 -4.82 -12.85 -14.36
N VAL A 381 -6.16 -12.83 -14.25
CA VAL A 381 -7.08 -12.52 -15.34
C VAL A 381 -8.27 -11.72 -14.82
N PHE A 382 -8.79 -10.79 -15.61
CA PHE A 382 -10.03 -10.08 -15.28
C PHE A 382 -11.23 -11.02 -15.29
N LYS A 383 -12.07 -10.97 -14.24
CA LYS A 383 -13.20 -11.89 -14.02
C LYS A 383 -14.30 -11.80 -15.08
N SER A 384 -14.43 -10.72 -15.81
CA SER A 384 -15.42 -10.62 -16.89
C SER A 384 -14.89 -9.92 -18.13
N SER A 385 -14.94 -10.65 -19.22
CA SER A 385 -14.89 -10.12 -20.58
C SER A 385 -16.29 -9.90 -21.18
N ALA A 386 -17.36 -10.27 -20.48
CA ALA A 386 -18.62 -10.59 -21.15
C ALA A 386 -19.70 -9.50 -21.15
N LYS A 387 -19.58 -8.37 -20.44
CA LYS A 387 -20.59 -7.30 -20.46
C LYS A 387 -19.99 -5.90 -20.51
N ALA A 388 -19.55 -5.51 -21.69
CA ALA A 388 -18.97 -4.19 -21.97
C ALA A 388 -19.98 -3.02 -21.94
N LYS A 389 -21.18 -3.16 -21.42
CA LYS A 389 -22.14 -2.04 -21.30
C LYS A 389 -22.27 -1.46 -19.91
N ASP A 390 -22.05 -2.27 -18.89
CA ASP A 390 -21.93 -1.79 -17.52
C ASP A 390 -20.47 -2.03 -17.17
N ARG A 391 -19.69 -1.00 -16.81
CA ARG A 391 -18.24 -1.09 -16.57
C ARG A 391 -17.88 -2.46 -16.00
N PRO A 392 -17.03 -3.25 -16.70
CA PRO A 392 -16.63 -4.54 -16.17
C PRO A 392 -16.02 -4.31 -14.79
N SER A 393 -16.35 -5.16 -13.83
CA SER A 393 -15.66 -5.09 -12.54
C SER A 393 -14.16 -5.24 -12.85
N ASP A 394 -13.32 -4.31 -12.39
CA ASP A 394 -11.87 -4.43 -12.54
C ASP A 394 -11.30 -5.58 -11.69
N ASP A 395 -12.18 -6.46 -11.18
CA ASP A 395 -11.82 -7.58 -10.34
C ASP A 395 -11.08 -8.65 -11.12
N GLN A 396 -10.03 -9.11 -10.52
CA GLN A 396 -9.17 -10.16 -11.05
C GLN A 396 -9.30 -11.43 -10.22
N ALA A 397 -8.97 -12.55 -10.87
CA ALA A 397 -8.80 -13.85 -10.26
C ALA A 397 -7.42 -14.39 -10.64
N VAL A 398 -6.89 -15.27 -9.81
CA VAL A 398 -5.59 -15.90 -10.04
C VAL A 398 -5.79 -17.24 -10.74
N TRP A 399 -5.01 -17.44 -11.81
CA TRP A 399 -4.95 -18.68 -12.56
C TRP A 399 -3.61 -19.41 -12.36
N MET A 400 -3.62 -20.72 -12.61
CA MET A 400 -2.46 -21.60 -12.64
C MET A 400 -2.39 -22.30 -13.99
N SER A 401 -1.19 -22.39 -14.56
CA SER A 401 -0.86 -23.25 -15.71
C SER A 401 0.34 -24.15 -15.36
N VAL A 402 0.46 -25.30 -15.99
CA VAL A 402 1.53 -26.27 -15.72
C VAL A 402 2.30 -26.57 -16.99
N SER A 403 3.63 -26.58 -16.87
CA SER A 403 4.56 -27.06 -17.90
C SER A 403 5.21 -28.36 -17.46
N LYS A 404 5.26 -29.35 -18.37
CA LYS A 404 5.91 -30.66 -18.14
C LYS A 404 7.28 -30.78 -18.82
N ASP A 405 7.71 -29.74 -19.55
CA ASP A 405 8.93 -29.72 -20.35
C ASP A 405 9.93 -28.65 -19.90
N GLY A 406 9.78 -28.16 -18.65
CA GLY A 406 10.69 -27.18 -18.07
C GLY A 406 10.45 -25.75 -18.58
N GLY A 407 9.18 -25.37 -18.83
CA GLY A 407 8.78 -24.00 -19.11
C GLY A 407 8.70 -23.63 -20.59
N ILE A 408 8.84 -24.62 -21.50
CA ILE A 408 8.81 -24.37 -22.97
C ILE A 408 7.36 -24.28 -23.45
N ILE A 409 6.52 -25.24 -23.04
CA ILE A 409 5.10 -25.31 -23.37
C ILE A 409 4.29 -25.28 -22.08
N TRP A 410 3.30 -24.42 -22.05
CA TRP A 410 2.37 -24.25 -20.94
C TRP A 410 1.00 -24.79 -21.30
N GLY A 411 0.38 -25.52 -20.37
CA GLY A 411 -0.99 -26.00 -20.51
C GLY A 411 -2.03 -24.89 -20.38
N GLU A 412 -3.31 -25.27 -20.61
CA GLU A 412 -4.42 -24.34 -20.41
C GLU A 412 -4.50 -23.85 -18.97
N PRO A 413 -4.65 -22.54 -18.74
CA PRO A 413 -4.78 -21.99 -17.41
C PRO A 413 -6.14 -22.31 -16.78
N ARG A 414 -6.15 -22.57 -15.47
CA ARG A 414 -7.38 -22.72 -14.69
C ARG A 414 -7.38 -21.76 -13.51
N ILE A 415 -8.56 -21.25 -13.13
CA ILE A 415 -8.71 -20.40 -11.94
C ILE A 415 -8.44 -21.23 -10.68
N VAL A 416 -7.60 -20.70 -9.81
CA VAL A 416 -7.21 -21.34 -8.54
C VAL A 416 -7.54 -20.50 -7.32
N ALA A 417 -7.70 -19.18 -7.48
CA ALA A 417 -8.13 -18.31 -6.40
C ALA A 417 -8.96 -17.15 -6.93
N GLU A 418 -10.12 -16.97 -6.32
CA GLU A 418 -10.99 -15.81 -6.49
C GLU A 418 -11.77 -15.57 -5.20
N ALA A 419 -12.19 -14.34 -4.96
CA ALA A 419 -13.03 -13.98 -3.82
C ALA A 419 -14.06 -12.94 -4.25
N ASP A 420 -15.25 -13.00 -3.63
CA ASP A 420 -16.30 -12.01 -3.89
C ASP A 420 -15.86 -10.63 -3.40
N LYS A 421 -16.13 -9.58 -4.21
CA LYS A 421 -15.80 -8.18 -3.92
C LYS A 421 -14.30 -7.91 -3.64
N ARG A 422 -13.42 -8.83 -3.98
CA ARG A 422 -11.96 -8.70 -3.88
C ARG A 422 -11.31 -8.77 -5.26
N ASN A 423 -10.21 -8.06 -5.40
CA ASN A 423 -9.44 -7.99 -6.65
C ASN A 423 -8.07 -8.66 -6.44
N LEU A 424 -7.99 -9.97 -6.71
CA LEU A 424 -6.81 -10.78 -6.43
C LEU A 424 -5.86 -10.79 -7.63
N CYS A 425 -4.61 -10.39 -7.39
CA CYS A 425 -3.57 -10.35 -8.42
C CYS A 425 -2.16 -10.58 -7.84
N GLU A 426 -1.16 -10.59 -8.71
CA GLU A 426 0.26 -10.67 -8.39
C GLU A 426 0.58 -11.77 -7.36
N PRO A 427 0.24 -13.06 -7.65
CA PRO A 427 0.46 -14.14 -6.72
C PRO A 427 1.94 -14.43 -6.49
N CYS A 428 2.31 -14.73 -5.23
CA CYS A 428 3.57 -15.33 -4.82
C CYS A 428 3.28 -16.74 -4.31
N CYS A 429 3.98 -17.74 -4.81
CA CYS A 429 3.82 -19.13 -4.38
C CYS A 429 5.02 -19.57 -3.53
N LEU A 430 4.75 -20.05 -2.32
CA LEU A 430 5.78 -20.58 -1.41
C LEU A 430 5.41 -22.00 -0.98
N ARG A 431 6.44 -22.79 -0.67
CA ARG A 431 6.30 -24.16 -0.19
C ARG A 431 6.59 -24.23 1.31
N SER A 432 5.82 -25.03 2.05
CA SER A 432 6.08 -25.30 3.48
C SER A 432 7.47 -25.93 3.71
N PRO A 433 8.08 -25.72 4.90
CA PRO A 433 9.43 -26.25 5.18
C PRO A 433 9.53 -27.77 5.08
N ASP A 434 8.44 -28.48 5.40
CA ASP A 434 8.35 -29.94 5.26
C ASP A 434 8.04 -30.40 3.82
N GLY A 435 7.85 -29.44 2.90
CA GLY A 435 7.52 -29.70 1.52
C GLY A 435 6.09 -30.17 1.26
N SER A 436 5.23 -30.30 2.28
CA SER A 436 3.91 -30.94 2.16
C SER A 436 2.84 -30.04 1.55
N SER A 437 3.00 -28.72 1.64
CA SER A 437 1.96 -27.77 1.29
C SER A 437 2.50 -26.59 0.50
N LEU A 438 1.62 -25.94 -0.26
CA LEU A 438 1.87 -24.67 -0.95
C LEU A 438 0.97 -23.60 -0.36
N VAL A 439 1.45 -22.36 -0.36
CA VAL A 439 0.65 -21.15 -0.13
C VAL A 439 0.78 -20.21 -1.33
N LEU A 440 -0.35 -19.65 -1.78
CA LEU A 440 -0.40 -18.49 -2.65
C LEU A 440 -0.72 -17.28 -1.80
N ILE A 441 0.18 -16.28 -1.81
CA ILE A 441 -0.05 -14.97 -1.22
C ILE A 441 -0.34 -14.01 -2.36
N MET A 442 -1.45 -13.28 -2.27
CA MET A 442 -1.98 -12.47 -3.36
C MET A 442 -2.24 -11.05 -2.89
N ARG A 443 -1.85 -10.08 -3.72
CA ARG A 443 -2.24 -8.68 -3.55
C ARG A 443 -3.77 -8.55 -3.66
N GLU A 444 -4.36 -7.74 -2.78
CA GLU A 444 -5.72 -7.23 -2.93
C GLU A 444 -5.65 -5.83 -3.58
N ASN A 445 -5.90 -5.74 -4.88
CA ASN A 445 -5.60 -4.57 -5.71
C ASN A 445 -6.50 -3.34 -5.44
N ARG A 446 -7.61 -3.50 -4.73
CA ARG A 446 -8.44 -2.38 -4.28
C ARG A 446 -7.94 -1.75 -2.99
N HIS A 447 -6.98 -2.40 -2.31
CA HIS A 447 -6.44 -2.00 -1.00
C HIS A 447 -7.55 -1.76 0.04
N ARG A 448 -8.63 -2.54 -0.03
CA ARG A 448 -9.78 -2.45 0.89
C ARG A 448 -9.65 -3.37 2.09
N GLY A 449 -8.51 -3.99 2.28
CA GLY A 449 -8.28 -4.94 3.35
C GLY A 449 -6.86 -5.46 3.34
N ARG A 450 -6.70 -6.64 3.91
CA ARG A 450 -5.42 -7.34 3.91
C ARG A 450 -5.17 -7.99 2.56
N SER A 451 -3.92 -8.32 2.26
CA SER A 451 -3.59 -9.29 1.22
C SER A 451 -4.28 -10.62 1.52
N MET A 452 -4.47 -11.45 0.51
CA MET A 452 -5.17 -12.71 0.70
C MET A 452 -4.23 -13.90 0.42
N MET A 453 -4.57 -15.04 1.00
CA MET A 453 -3.81 -16.28 0.82
C MET A 453 -4.73 -17.47 0.72
N CYS A 454 -4.28 -18.52 0.00
CA CYS A 454 -4.91 -19.82 -0.03
C CYS A 454 -3.85 -20.93 -0.06
N PHE A 455 -4.24 -22.13 0.31
CA PHE A 455 -3.33 -23.28 0.50
C PHE A 455 -3.70 -24.45 -0.38
N SER A 456 -2.67 -25.21 -0.80
CA SER A 456 -2.82 -26.50 -1.48
C SER A 456 -1.97 -27.55 -0.77
N ARG A 457 -2.50 -28.79 -0.66
CA ARG A 457 -1.81 -29.95 -0.10
C ARG A 457 -1.58 -31.06 -1.13
N ASP A 458 -1.87 -30.79 -2.40
CA ASP A 458 -1.86 -31.75 -3.51
C ASP A 458 -1.16 -31.18 -4.75
N GLU A 459 -0.07 -30.43 -4.53
CA GLU A 459 0.75 -29.80 -5.59
C GLU A 459 -0.07 -28.87 -6.50
N GLY A 460 -1.02 -28.15 -5.91
CA GLY A 460 -1.82 -27.16 -6.61
C GLY A 460 -3.04 -27.73 -7.35
N GLN A 461 -3.39 -29.01 -7.19
CA GLN A 461 -4.59 -29.55 -7.83
C GLN A 461 -5.85 -28.94 -7.24
N THR A 462 -5.90 -28.81 -5.91
CA THR A 462 -6.98 -28.09 -5.21
C THR A 462 -6.42 -26.99 -4.29
N TRP A 463 -7.25 -26.00 -4.03
CA TRP A 463 -6.89 -24.85 -3.20
C TRP A 463 -8.02 -24.53 -2.21
N THR A 464 -7.66 -24.09 -1.01
CA THR A 464 -8.66 -23.57 -0.07
C THR A 464 -9.26 -22.26 -0.57
N THR A 465 -10.41 -21.88 -0.03
CA THR A 465 -10.96 -20.53 -0.24
C THR A 465 -9.96 -19.48 0.26
N PRO A 466 -9.71 -18.40 -0.51
CA PRO A 466 -8.84 -17.33 -0.07
C PRO A 466 -9.30 -16.70 1.26
N ALA A 467 -8.34 -16.45 2.15
CA ALA A 467 -8.52 -15.79 3.44
C ALA A 467 -7.48 -14.67 3.60
N ASP A 468 -7.72 -13.77 4.54
CA ASP A 468 -6.80 -12.66 4.83
C ASP A 468 -5.43 -13.16 5.34
N THR A 469 -4.35 -12.50 4.92
CA THR A 469 -3.00 -12.71 5.48
C THR A 469 -2.89 -12.09 6.89
N PRO A 470 -1.81 -12.40 7.65
CA PRO A 470 -1.42 -11.55 8.78
C PRO A 470 -1.36 -10.08 8.35
N TRP A 471 -1.80 -9.16 9.22
CA TRP A 471 -1.75 -7.73 8.91
C TRP A 471 -0.34 -7.27 8.52
N ALA A 472 0.67 -7.72 9.25
CA ALA A 472 2.06 -7.38 9.03
C ALA A 472 2.63 -7.86 7.68
N LEU A 473 1.95 -8.80 7.02
CA LEU A 473 2.27 -9.34 5.69
C LEU A 473 1.38 -8.76 4.57
N THR A 474 0.62 -7.71 4.86
CA THR A 474 -0.24 -7.05 3.85
C THR A 474 0.60 -6.15 2.95
N GLY A 475 0.57 -6.41 1.65
CA GLY A 475 1.34 -5.62 0.70
C GLY A 475 0.99 -5.88 -0.76
N ASP A 476 1.73 -5.20 -1.64
CA ASP A 476 1.68 -5.39 -3.09
C ASP A 476 2.90 -6.20 -3.55
N ARG A 477 2.67 -7.15 -4.46
CA ARG A 477 3.71 -7.95 -5.11
C ARG A 477 4.69 -8.56 -4.11
N HIS A 478 4.25 -9.64 -3.47
CA HIS A 478 5.10 -10.41 -2.56
C HIS A 478 6.14 -11.22 -3.34
N GLU A 479 7.33 -11.34 -2.78
CA GLU A 479 8.37 -12.27 -3.21
C GLU A 479 9.12 -12.74 -1.97
N GLY A 480 9.45 -14.02 -1.85
CA GLY A 480 10.05 -14.51 -0.61
C GLY A 480 10.89 -15.77 -0.76
N VAL A 481 11.72 -15.98 0.24
CA VAL A 481 12.57 -17.17 0.37
C VAL A 481 12.37 -17.85 1.73
N LEU A 482 12.51 -19.16 1.73
CA LEU A 482 12.63 -19.98 2.94
C LEU A 482 14.09 -20.01 3.38
N LEU A 483 14.34 -19.63 4.62
CA LEU A 483 15.67 -19.69 5.24
C LEU A 483 15.99 -21.11 5.76
N PRO A 484 17.28 -21.45 5.93
CA PRO A 484 17.68 -22.75 6.49
C PRO A 484 17.16 -23.02 7.91
N ASP A 485 16.81 -21.97 8.67
CA ASP A 485 16.26 -22.09 10.02
C ASP A 485 14.73 -22.26 10.06
N GLY A 486 14.08 -22.36 8.88
CA GLY A 486 12.64 -22.57 8.74
C GLY A 486 11.79 -21.30 8.75
N ARG A 487 12.39 -20.13 8.89
CA ARG A 487 11.70 -18.84 8.72
C ARG A 487 11.63 -18.46 7.24
N TYR A 488 10.70 -17.56 6.92
CA TYR A 488 10.60 -16.87 5.63
C TYR A 488 11.03 -15.42 5.79
N VAL A 489 11.66 -14.90 4.75
CA VAL A 489 11.77 -13.47 4.48
C VAL A 489 10.95 -13.19 3.23
N ILE A 490 9.88 -12.41 3.37
CA ILE A 490 8.95 -12.08 2.29
C ILE A 490 8.95 -10.57 2.12
N ALA A 491 9.46 -10.08 0.99
CA ALA A 491 9.49 -8.66 0.67
C ALA A 491 8.25 -8.23 -0.12
N PHE A 492 7.82 -6.98 0.08
CA PHE A 492 6.66 -6.39 -0.57
C PHE A 492 6.66 -4.86 -0.42
N ARG A 493 5.83 -4.17 -1.17
CA ARG A 493 5.44 -2.79 -0.89
C ARG A 493 4.37 -2.80 0.19
N ASP A 494 4.60 -2.09 1.29
CA ASP A 494 3.66 -2.03 2.40
C ASP A 494 2.33 -1.39 2.01
N ARG A 495 1.23 -2.10 2.22
CA ARG A 495 -0.16 -1.63 2.04
C ARG A 495 -1.03 -1.89 3.26
N ALA A 496 -0.41 -2.26 4.37
CA ALA A 496 -1.14 -2.52 5.60
C ALA A 496 -1.77 -1.21 6.13
N ILE A 497 -3.08 -1.17 6.21
CA ILE A 497 -3.83 -0.01 6.70
C ILE A 497 -3.39 0.32 8.13
N GLY A 498 -3.03 1.58 8.37
CA GLY A 498 -2.52 2.05 9.66
C GLY A 498 -1.04 1.70 9.92
N SER A 499 -0.31 1.25 8.90
CA SER A 499 1.14 1.03 9.01
C SER A 499 1.92 2.35 8.97
N ASP A 500 2.89 2.49 9.86
CA ASP A 500 3.81 3.64 9.89
C ASP A 500 4.79 3.63 8.71
N THR A 501 4.93 2.48 8.03
CA THR A 501 5.77 2.30 6.84
C THR A 501 4.94 2.12 5.55
N TYR A 502 3.66 2.56 5.55
CA TYR A 502 2.80 2.45 4.39
C TYR A 502 3.45 3.05 3.13
N GLY A 503 3.47 2.29 2.04
CA GLY A 503 4.08 2.68 0.77
C GLY A 503 5.60 2.48 0.70
N GLN A 504 6.25 2.00 1.75
CA GLN A 504 7.69 1.72 1.78
C GLN A 504 8.01 0.29 1.32
N PHE A 505 9.27 0.04 0.98
CA PHE A 505 9.75 -1.29 0.65
C PHE A 505 10.14 -2.04 1.92
N MET A 506 9.36 -3.06 2.22
CA MET A 506 9.43 -3.81 3.47
C MET A 506 9.70 -5.29 3.23
N ALA A 507 10.18 -5.98 4.27
CA ALA A 507 10.06 -7.43 4.37
C ALA A 507 9.37 -7.82 5.68
N TRP A 508 8.69 -8.95 5.66
CA TRP A 508 8.16 -9.66 6.81
C TRP A 508 9.05 -10.86 7.13
N VAL A 509 9.30 -11.11 8.41
CA VAL A 509 10.03 -12.28 8.91
C VAL A 509 9.11 -13.08 9.82
N GLY A 510 8.93 -14.35 9.52
CA GLY A 510 8.10 -15.25 10.31
C GLY A 510 8.18 -16.69 9.84
N THR A 511 7.38 -17.55 10.44
CA THR A 511 7.35 -18.98 10.20
C THR A 511 6.15 -19.41 9.35
N TRP A 512 6.15 -20.65 8.86
CA TRP A 512 4.97 -21.25 8.23
C TRP A 512 3.75 -21.25 9.14
N ASP A 513 3.98 -21.50 10.43
CA ASP A 513 2.93 -21.51 11.44
C ASP A 513 2.30 -20.12 11.64
N ASP A 514 3.08 -19.04 11.51
CA ASP A 514 2.57 -17.68 11.55
C ASP A 514 1.66 -17.39 10.34
N ILE A 515 2.03 -17.88 9.15
CA ILE A 515 1.20 -17.74 7.95
C ILE A 515 -0.12 -18.50 8.11
N VAL A 516 -0.06 -19.79 8.47
CA VAL A 516 -1.23 -20.68 8.58
C VAL A 516 -2.22 -20.21 9.65
N ASN A 517 -1.71 -19.72 10.78
CA ASN A 517 -2.53 -19.29 11.92
C ASN A 517 -2.76 -17.77 11.97
N VAL A 518 -2.43 -17.05 10.89
CA VAL A 518 -2.62 -15.60 10.77
C VAL A 518 -1.98 -14.83 11.94
N ARG A 519 -0.78 -15.27 12.37
CA ARG A 519 -0.02 -14.60 13.44
C ARG A 519 0.84 -13.46 12.87
N PRO A 520 1.17 -12.45 13.67
CA PRO A 520 1.93 -11.29 13.19
C PRO A 520 3.33 -11.61 12.65
N GLY A 521 3.97 -12.71 13.10
CA GLY A 521 5.36 -13.03 12.80
C GLY A 521 6.34 -12.44 13.80
N GLN A 522 7.64 -12.47 13.46
CA GLN A 522 8.71 -12.01 14.34
C GLN A 522 8.89 -10.49 14.27
N CYS A 523 9.12 -9.96 13.09
CA CYS A 523 9.36 -8.53 12.84
C CYS A 523 9.09 -8.18 11.38
N ARG A 524 9.06 -6.88 11.11
CA ARG A 524 9.18 -6.32 9.77
C ARG A 524 10.56 -5.68 9.62
N ILE A 525 11.06 -5.62 8.39
CA ILE A 525 12.32 -4.96 8.05
C ILE A 525 11.99 -3.83 7.07
N HIS A 526 12.36 -2.60 7.40
CA HIS A 526 12.35 -1.50 6.44
C HIS A 526 13.64 -1.59 5.61
N LEU A 527 13.50 -2.10 4.37
CA LEU A 527 14.63 -2.49 3.53
C LEU A 527 15.30 -1.32 2.82
N LEU A 528 14.51 -0.50 2.15
CA LEU A 528 14.96 0.70 1.42
C LEU A 528 13.92 1.80 1.57
N ARG A 529 14.40 3.01 1.81
CA ARG A 529 13.56 4.19 1.91
C ARG A 529 13.11 4.65 0.52
N HIS A 530 11.82 4.89 0.41
CA HIS A 530 11.25 5.59 -0.73
C HIS A 530 11.18 7.08 -0.41
N HIS A 531 12.00 7.88 -1.10
CA HIS A 531 12.02 9.33 -0.97
C HIS A 531 10.98 9.99 -1.90
N GLY A 532 9.74 9.54 -1.84
CA GLY A 532 8.65 10.23 -2.55
C GLY A 532 8.63 11.71 -2.15
N LEU A 533 8.51 12.58 -3.13
CA LEU A 533 8.43 14.02 -2.90
C LEU A 533 7.07 14.31 -2.29
N GLY A 534 6.89 14.21 -1.00
CA GLY A 534 5.83 14.79 -0.17
C GLY A 534 4.47 15.21 -0.77
N ASN A 535 4.21 14.91 -2.01
CA ASN A 535 2.93 15.06 -2.70
C ASN A 535 2.15 13.78 -2.55
N VAL A 536 1.77 13.55 -1.39
CA VAL A 536 1.31 12.31 -0.88
C VAL A 536 -0.17 12.18 -1.20
N PHE A 537 -0.44 11.76 -2.40
CA PHE A 537 -1.59 10.91 -2.59
C PHE A 537 -1.14 9.50 -2.20
N PRO A 538 -1.69 8.86 -1.18
CA PRO A 538 -1.61 7.42 -1.05
C PRO A 538 -2.13 6.81 -2.35
N GLY A 539 -1.23 6.30 -3.17
CA GLY A 539 -1.52 5.85 -4.52
C GLY A 539 -0.62 6.47 -5.59
N ALA A 540 -0.23 7.74 -5.51
CA ALA A 540 0.64 8.37 -6.49
C ALA A 540 2.11 8.39 -6.09
N ASP A 541 2.45 8.33 -4.80
CA ASP A 541 3.83 8.44 -4.33
C ASP A 541 4.32 7.24 -3.50
N CYS A 542 3.62 6.14 -3.57
CA CYS A 542 4.06 4.84 -3.07
C CYS A 542 4.59 3.97 -4.21
N ASP A 543 5.25 4.58 -5.20
CA ASP A 543 5.69 3.88 -6.40
C ASP A 543 7.05 3.21 -6.17
N THR A 544 7.03 2.16 -5.38
CA THR A 544 8.13 1.25 -5.04
C THR A 544 7.59 -0.18 -4.96
N GLY A 545 8.43 -1.16 -4.65
CA GLY A 545 8.02 -2.57 -4.56
C GLY A 545 8.42 -3.36 -5.79
N TYR A 546 7.70 -4.42 -6.11
CA TYR A 546 8.09 -5.38 -7.16
C TYR A 546 9.46 -5.96 -6.86
N PRO A 547 9.55 -6.75 -5.78
CA PRO A 547 10.84 -7.23 -5.29
C PRO A 547 11.43 -8.35 -6.13
N GLY A 548 12.77 -8.45 -6.06
CA GLY A 548 13.48 -9.69 -6.16
C GLY A 548 14.04 -10.04 -4.79
N VAL A 549 13.97 -11.28 -4.36
CA VAL A 549 14.49 -11.75 -3.07
C VAL A 549 15.34 -13.00 -3.30
N GLU A 550 16.63 -12.88 -3.05
CA GLU A 550 17.58 -13.96 -3.29
C GLU A 550 18.36 -14.28 -2.03
N LEU A 551 18.57 -15.57 -1.77
CA LEU A 551 19.41 -16.07 -0.68
C LEU A 551 20.69 -16.66 -1.27
N LEU A 552 21.81 -15.98 -1.08
CA LEU A 552 23.13 -16.44 -1.54
C LEU A 552 23.61 -17.64 -0.71
N LYS A 553 24.58 -18.40 -1.24
CA LYS A 553 25.16 -19.55 -0.54
C LYS A 553 25.82 -19.22 0.80
N ASP A 554 26.30 -17.98 0.96
CA ASP A 554 26.93 -17.51 2.20
C ASP A 554 25.93 -17.00 3.24
N GLY A 555 24.63 -17.15 2.98
CA GLY A 555 23.54 -16.68 3.83
C GLY A 555 23.17 -15.22 3.66
N THR A 556 23.79 -14.51 2.71
CA THR A 556 23.41 -13.12 2.42
C THR A 556 22.07 -13.08 1.69
N LEU A 557 21.15 -12.29 2.18
CA LEU A 557 19.91 -11.92 1.52
C LEU A 557 20.15 -10.70 0.63
N VAL A 558 19.66 -10.75 -0.61
CA VAL A 558 19.67 -9.66 -1.58
C VAL A 558 18.21 -9.32 -1.90
N CYS A 559 17.75 -8.16 -1.44
CA CYS A 559 16.39 -7.68 -1.68
C CYS A 559 16.45 -6.48 -2.64
N THR A 560 15.93 -6.67 -3.85
CA THR A 560 15.95 -5.68 -4.93
C THR A 560 14.57 -5.07 -5.11
N THR A 561 14.49 -3.80 -5.43
CA THR A 561 13.25 -3.11 -5.78
C THR A 561 13.55 -1.92 -6.70
N TYR A 562 12.50 -1.24 -7.14
CA TYR A 562 12.61 0.12 -7.63
C TYR A 562 12.05 1.08 -6.58
N THR A 563 12.67 2.24 -6.48
CA THR A 563 12.27 3.27 -5.51
C THR A 563 12.85 4.62 -5.91
N ARG A 564 12.23 5.71 -5.47
CA ARG A 564 12.94 7.00 -5.40
C ARG A 564 14.02 6.90 -4.35
N HIS A 565 15.16 6.37 -4.77
CA HIS A 565 16.29 6.06 -3.89
C HIS A 565 16.99 7.32 -3.39
N PHE A 566 16.96 8.38 -4.18
CA PHE A 566 17.58 9.66 -3.85
C PHE A 566 16.53 10.69 -3.41
N ALA A 567 16.89 11.53 -2.44
CA ALA A 567 16.03 12.59 -1.92
C ALA A 567 16.10 13.88 -2.78
N ASP A 568 16.10 13.72 -4.10
CA ASP A 568 16.18 14.81 -5.08
C ASP A 568 15.10 14.68 -6.17
N ASP A 569 15.25 15.33 -7.32
CA ASP A 569 14.26 15.35 -8.41
C ASP A 569 14.40 14.18 -9.40
N ARG A 570 15.32 13.23 -9.16
CA ARG A 570 15.44 12.00 -9.95
C ARG A 570 14.21 11.12 -9.82
N GLN A 571 13.85 10.45 -10.92
CA GLN A 571 12.83 9.42 -10.93
C GLN A 571 13.31 8.15 -10.20
N SER A 572 12.46 7.12 -10.15
CA SER A 572 12.81 5.85 -9.51
C SER A 572 14.05 5.21 -10.12
N SER A 573 14.85 4.62 -9.26
CA SER A 573 16.05 3.82 -9.57
C SER A 573 15.79 2.36 -9.20
N VAL A 574 16.45 1.43 -9.87
CA VAL A 574 16.54 0.04 -9.40
C VAL A 574 17.67 -0.05 -8.40
N ALA A 575 17.32 -0.38 -7.16
CA ALA A 575 18.26 -0.48 -6.05
C ALA A 575 18.03 -1.75 -5.24
N LEU A 576 19.03 -2.20 -4.53
CA LEU A 576 18.94 -3.34 -3.64
C LEU A 576 19.59 -3.06 -2.29
N THR A 577 19.21 -3.86 -1.29
CA THR A 577 19.89 -3.93 0.01
C THR A 577 20.36 -5.36 0.26
N ARG A 578 21.48 -5.50 0.98
CA ARG A 578 22.11 -6.77 1.32
C ARG A 578 22.29 -6.88 2.83
N PHE A 579 21.90 -8.00 3.41
CA PHE A 579 22.02 -8.25 4.85
C PHE A 579 22.00 -9.76 5.15
N LYS A 580 22.41 -10.14 6.35
CA LYS A 580 22.21 -11.48 6.89
C LYS A 580 21.11 -11.47 7.94
N ILE A 581 20.37 -12.58 8.05
CA ILE A 581 19.25 -12.65 8.99
C ILE A 581 19.70 -12.51 10.44
N GLU A 582 20.91 -12.95 10.78
CA GLU A 582 21.49 -12.84 12.12
C GLU A 582 21.75 -11.39 12.52
N GLU A 583 22.03 -10.51 11.55
CA GLU A 583 22.17 -9.07 11.80
C GLU A 583 20.81 -8.45 12.17
N ILE A 584 19.74 -8.85 11.45
CA ILE A 584 18.37 -8.44 11.76
C ILE A 584 17.95 -8.93 13.14
N ASP A 585 18.25 -10.18 13.48
CA ASP A 585 17.97 -10.75 14.80
C ASP A 585 18.70 -9.98 15.92
N SER A 586 19.92 -9.54 15.64
CA SER A 586 20.71 -8.73 16.60
C SER A 586 20.11 -7.34 16.80
N LEU A 587 19.65 -6.69 15.73
CA LEU A 587 18.96 -5.39 15.79
C LEU A 587 17.59 -5.54 16.48
N TYR A 588 16.83 -6.57 16.13
CA TYR A 588 15.52 -6.87 16.72
C TYR A 588 15.59 -7.05 18.24
N LYS A 589 16.65 -7.74 18.76
CA LYS A 589 16.86 -7.91 20.21
C LYS A 589 17.07 -6.58 20.93
N LYS A 590 17.58 -5.57 20.24
CA LYS A 590 17.78 -4.22 20.83
C LYS A 590 16.48 -3.38 20.88
N LEU A 591 15.45 -3.79 20.13
CA LEU A 591 14.15 -3.11 20.12
C LEU A 591 13.20 -3.64 21.20
N LYS A 592 13.50 -4.80 21.78
CA LYS A 592 12.78 -5.40 22.91
C LYS A 592 13.38 -4.96 24.24
#